data_2823647dcafd81bbccae8c5c6d5980ab
#
_entry.id   2823647dcafd81bbccae8c5c6d5980ab
#
_cell.length_a   1.000
_cell.length_b   1.000
_cell.length_c   1.000
_cell.angle_alpha   90.00
_cell.angle_beta   90.00
_cell.angle_gamma   90.00
#
_symmetry.space_group_name_H-M   'P 1'
#
loop_
_entity.id
_entity.type
_entity.pdbx_description
1 polymer ?
#
loop_
_entity_poly.entity_id
_entity_poly.type
_entity_poly.pdbx_seq_one_letter_code
_entity_poly.pdbx_strand_id
1 'polypeptide(L)'
;MPSCQFAGGPAPEGTVPAPAETSPALAAALYVVATPIGNLEDISSRAARTLRAAAWIAAEDTRSSRPLLQSLGIGHARCLALHAHNEESQAERVLDRIRGGESVALITDAGTPGISDPGALLVAAAHAAGITVVPVPGASASTTLLSAAGLPGGRYFFEGFLPTRTRLRQERLQALAANGQAFMLFEAPHRIEALAAELLQALEGEREVVVGRELTKRFEQIVRMPLAALPDWLQADANHCRGEFALLVFGPPARPESDETAESAPSALGLKAMQVLSETMPPRQAAKLAARISGDKADRLYQSALKDK
;
A
#
# COMPACT_ATOMS: atom_id res chain seq x y z
N MET A 1 -6.00 -37.93 -28.04
CA MET A 1 -4.97 -36.86 -28.04
C MET A 1 -4.57 -36.59 -29.47
N PRO A 2 -5.02 -35.52 -30.14
CA PRO A 2 -4.45 -35.12 -31.43
C PRO A 2 -3.42 -34.01 -31.20
N SER A 3 -2.23 -34.20 -31.74
CA SER A 3 -1.08 -33.34 -31.79
C SER A 3 -1.35 -32.17 -32.73
N CYS A 4 -1.30 -30.90 -32.21
CA CYS A 4 -1.24 -29.71 -33.04
C CYS A 4 0.19 -29.51 -33.57
N GLN A 5 0.37 -29.72 -34.86
CA GLN A 5 1.55 -29.27 -35.60
C GLN A 5 1.36 -27.83 -36.02
N PHE A 6 2.24 -26.93 -35.53
CA PHE A 6 2.34 -25.59 -36.06
C PHE A 6 3.20 -25.59 -37.31
N ALA A 7 2.60 -25.33 -38.48
CA ALA A 7 3.31 -25.10 -39.71
C ALA A 7 3.90 -23.68 -39.68
N GLY A 8 5.22 -23.57 -39.81
CA GLY A 8 5.92 -22.30 -39.95
C GLY A 8 5.70 -21.71 -41.36
N GLY A 9 5.05 -20.53 -41.38
CA GLY A 9 5.02 -19.67 -42.53
C GLY A 9 6.23 -18.70 -42.53
N PRO A 10 6.68 -18.18 -43.66
CA PRO A 10 7.81 -17.28 -43.75
C PRO A 10 7.54 -15.95 -43.05
N ALA A 11 8.55 -15.43 -42.34
CA ALA A 11 8.51 -14.14 -41.65
C ALA A 11 8.19 -13.00 -42.65
N PRO A 12 7.34 -12.05 -42.31
CA PRO A 12 7.12 -10.88 -43.16
C PRO A 12 8.36 -9.97 -43.15
N GLU A 13 8.80 -9.63 -44.35
CA GLU A 13 9.88 -8.69 -44.61
C GLU A 13 9.60 -7.31 -44.02
N GLY A 14 10.65 -6.69 -43.53
CA GLY A 14 10.76 -5.45 -42.83
C GLY A 14 9.77 -4.34 -43.21
N THR A 15 8.90 -4.03 -42.29
CA THR A 15 8.23 -2.72 -42.24
C THR A 15 9.19 -1.73 -41.57
N VAL A 16 9.66 -0.77 -42.34
CA VAL A 16 10.37 0.43 -41.88
C VAL A 16 9.47 1.07 -40.79
N PRO A 17 9.96 1.34 -39.58
CA PRO A 17 9.15 1.99 -38.55
C PRO A 17 8.71 3.36 -39.09
N ALA A 18 7.39 3.60 -39.04
CA ALA A 18 6.82 4.89 -39.37
C ALA A 18 7.50 6.00 -38.53
N PRO A 19 7.67 7.21 -39.08
CA PRO A 19 8.25 8.33 -38.33
C PRO A 19 7.49 8.54 -37.04
N ALA A 20 8.22 8.74 -35.95
CA ALA A 20 7.66 8.94 -34.61
C ALA A 20 6.52 9.97 -34.68
N GLU A 21 5.29 9.52 -34.46
CA GLU A 21 4.16 10.42 -34.28
C GLU A 21 4.53 11.40 -33.17
N THR A 22 4.61 12.68 -33.51
CA THR A 22 4.81 13.77 -32.56
C THR A 22 3.60 13.70 -31.60
N SER A 23 3.80 13.13 -30.42
CA SER A 23 2.73 13.10 -29.39
C SER A 23 2.24 14.52 -29.18
N PRO A 24 0.91 14.76 -29.22
CA PRO A 24 0.38 16.09 -29.00
C PRO A 24 0.88 16.64 -27.66
N ALA A 25 1.22 17.93 -27.62
CA ALA A 25 1.67 18.60 -26.42
C ALA A 25 0.66 18.41 -25.29
N LEU A 26 1.13 18.09 -24.10
CA LEU A 26 0.26 17.95 -22.93
C LEU A 26 -0.26 19.32 -22.50
N ALA A 27 -1.51 19.37 -22.04
CA ALA A 27 -2.06 20.54 -21.40
C ALA A 27 -1.28 20.91 -20.12
N ALA A 28 -1.29 22.21 -19.75
CA ALA A 28 -0.71 22.68 -18.51
C ALA A 28 -1.43 22.02 -17.31
N ALA A 29 -0.76 21.11 -16.65
CA ALA A 29 -1.28 20.34 -15.53
C ALA A 29 -0.13 19.63 -14.78
N LEU A 30 -0.42 19.15 -13.58
CA LEU A 30 0.43 18.23 -12.83
C LEU A 30 0.03 16.78 -13.16
N TYR A 31 0.92 16.04 -13.80
CA TYR A 31 0.73 14.61 -14.12
C TYR A 31 1.44 13.75 -13.09
N VAL A 32 0.69 13.04 -12.26
CA VAL A 32 1.23 12.11 -11.25
C VAL A 32 1.42 10.76 -11.93
N VAL A 33 2.67 10.41 -12.24
CA VAL A 33 2.98 9.28 -13.13
C VAL A 33 3.61 8.15 -12.33
N ALA A 34 2.94 7.00 -12.28
CA ALA A 34 3.52 5.79 -11.69
C ALA A 34 4.66 5.24 -12.55
N THR A 35 5.76 4.87 -11.88
CA THR A 35 6.96 4.28 -12.47
C THR A 35 7.09 2.80 -12.08
N PRO A 36 7.91 2.00 -12.78
CA PRO A 36 8.17 0.62 -12.43
C PRO A 36 8.74 0.46 -11.01
N ILE A 37 8.41 -0.65 -10.35
CA ILE A 37 8.91 -0.99 -9.00
C ILE A 37 10.08 -1.98 -9.01
N GLY A 38 10.60 -2.30 -10.20
CA GLY A 38 11.73 -3.23 -10.35
C GLY A 38 11.91 -3.79 -11.74
N ASN A 39 10.85 -3.78 -12.57
CA ASN A 39 10.89 -4.25 -13.95
C ASN A 39 10.46 -3.13 -14.91
N LEU A 40 11.36 -2.70 -15.78
CA LEU A 40 11.08 -1.63 -16.74
C LEU A 40 9.92 -1.93 -17.69
N GLU A 41 9.58 -3.21 -17.90
CA GLU A 41 8.43 -3.61 -18.73
C GLU A 41 7.08 -3.25 -18.10
N ASP A 42 7.04 -2.98 -16.79
CA ASP A 42 5.83 -2.59 -16.08
C ASP A 42 5.44 -1.11 -16.33
N ILE A 43 6.23 -0.34 -17.07
CA ILE A 43 5.84 1.02 -17.46
C ILE A 43 4.65 0.97 -18.39
N SER A 44 3.56 1.64 -18.02
CA SER A 44 2.41 1.71 -18.92
C SER A 44 2.73 2.54 -20.17
N SER A 45 2.15 2.17 -21.31
CA SER A 45 2.30 2.94 -22.56
C SER A 45 1.85 4.40 -22.40
N ARG A 46 0.85 4.65 -21.54
CA ARG A 46 0.38 6.00 -21.20
C ARG A 46 1.43 6.75 -20.38
N ALA A 47 2.04 6.12 -19.37
CA ALA A 47 3.11 6.72 -18.58
C ALA A 47 4.31 7.10 -19.48
N ALA A 48 4.75 6.18 -20.34
CA ALA A 48 5.85 6.43 -21.26
C ALA A 48 5.56 7.63 -22.22
N ARG A 49 4.34 7.69 -22.79
CA ARG A 49 3.93 8.83 -23.63
C ARG A 49 3.87 10.14 -22.84
N THR A 50 3.28 10.10 -21.62
CA THR A 50 3.19 11.28 -20.76
C THR A 50 4.57 11.82 -20.41
N LEU A 51 5.51 10.97 -20.01
CA LEU A 51 6.88 11.38 -19.67
C LEU A 51 7.62 11.98 -20.86
N ARG A 52 7.44 11.42 -22.09
CA ARG A 52 8.05 11.97 -23.31
C ARG A 52 7.48 13.34 -23.67
N ALA A 53 6.19 13.55 -23.47
CA ALA A 53 5.48 14.77 -23.87
C ALA A 53 5.50 15.87 -22.78
N ALA A 54 5.83 15.56 -21.53
CA ALA A 54 5.89 16.52 -20.45
C ALA A 54 6.98 17.57 -20.69
N ALA A 55 6.67 18.84 -20.42
CA ALA A 55 7.65 19.93 -20.52
C ALA A 55 8.73 19.78 -19.45
N TRP A 56 8.34 19.34 -18.24
CA TRP A 56 9.23 19.12 -17.10
C TRP A 56 8.91 17.81 -16.38
N ILE A 57 9.95 17.24 -15.76
CA ILE A 57 9.83 16.05 -14.92
C ILE A 57 10.33 16.42 -13.51
N ALA A 58 9.44 16.39 -12.53
CA ALA A 58 9.78 16.48 -11.12
C ALA A 58 10.04 15.04 -10.64
N ALA A 59 11.27 14.73 -10.27
CA ALA A 59 11.72 13.41 -9.87
C ALA A 59 12.25 13.43 -8.43
N GLU A 60 12.02 12.38 -7.66
CA GLU A 60 12.52 12.25 -6.30
C GLU A 60 14.06 12.31 -6.27
N ASP A 61 14.73 11.40 -6.95
CA ASP A 61 16.16 11.49 -7.26
C ASP A 61 16.36 11.41 -8.78
N THR A 62 16.85 12.51 -9.36
CA THR A 62 17.11 12.60 -10.81
C THR A 62 18.16 11.60 -11.29
N ARG A 63 19.00 11.07 -10.38
CA ARG A 63 20.02 10.05 -10.69
C ARG A 63 19.37 8.67 -10.76
N SER A 64 18.51 8.32 -9.80
CA SER A 64 17.78 7.06 -9.75
C SER A 64 16.79 6.93 -10.91
N SER A 65 16.13 8.03 -11.29
CA SER A 65 15.21 8.06 -12.43
C SER A 65 15.88 7.99 -13.80
N ARG A 66 17.22 8.22 -13.87
CA ARG A 66 17.97 8.28 -15.14
C ARG A 66 17.85 7.02 -16.00
N PRO A 67 18.01 5.78 -15.48
CA PRO A 67 17.89 4.57 -16.31
C PRO A 67 16.52 4.45 -16.98
N LEU A 68 15.43 4.74 -16.25
CA LEU A 68 14.08 4.76 -16.81
C LEU A 68 13.94 5.80 -17.91
N LEU A 69 14.35 7.06 -17.66
CA LEU A 69 14.23 8.13 -18.64
C LEU A 69 15.07 7.85 -19.90
N GLN A 70 16.27 7.30 -19.74
CA GLN A 70 17.11 6.89 -20.86
C GLN A 70 16.47 5.77 -21.70
N SER A 71 15.88 4.75 -21.05
CA SER A 71 15.17 3.68 -21.75
C SER A 71 13.99 4.19 -22.58
N LEU A 72 13.40 5.31 -22.17
CA LEU A 72 12.31 6.00 -22.87
C LEU A 72 12.80 7.02 -23.91
N GLY A 73 14.11 7.20 -24.09
CA GLY A 73 14.69 8.19 -24.98
C GLY A 73 14.56 9.64 -24.49
N ILE A 74 14.39 9.85 -23.19
CA ILE A 74 14.19 11.18 -22.59
C ILE A 74 15.53 11.71 -22.08
N GLY A 75 15.92 12.91 -22.54
CA GLY A 75 17.12 13.61 -22.08
C GLY A 75 16.92 14.30 -20.72
N HIS A 76 18.04 14.56 -20.01
CA HIS A 76 18.02 15.10 -18.62
C HIS A 76 17.73 16.60 -18.50
N ALA A 77 17.69 17.36 -19.57
CA ALA A 77 17.66 18.82 -19.53
C ALA A 77 16.39 19.44 -18.88
N ARG A 78 15.39 18.61 -18.54
CA ARG A 78 14.07 19.07 -18.02
C ARG A 78 13.70 18.39 -16.72
N CYS A 79 14.69 17.96 -15.91
CA CYS A 79 14.42 17.34 -14.63
C CYS A 79 14.59 18.31 -13.46
N LEU A 80 13.68 18.26 -12.51
CA LEU A 80 13.69 18.99 -11.24
C LEU A 80 13.76 17.96 -10.12
N ALA A 81 14.65 18.15 -9.12
CA ALA A 81 14.68 17.28 -7.95
C ALA A 81 13.56 17.69 -6.97
N LEU A 82 12.71 16.73 -6.58
CA LEU A 82 11.63 16.91 -5.63
C LEU A 82 11.58 15.72 -4.67
N HIS A 83 12.19 15.87 -3.51
CA HIS A 83 12.30 14.85 -2.47
C HIS A 83 11.67 15.34 -1.15
N ALA A 84 11.44 14.45 -0.20
CA ALA A 84 10.75 14.74 1.06
C ALA A 84 11.30 15.98 1.83
N HIS A 85 12.60 16.28 1.71
CA HIS A 85 13.22 17.42 2.40
C HIS A 85 13.06 18.78 1.68
N ASN A 86 12.69 18.78 0.39
CA ASN A 86 12.55 20.01 -0.38
C ASN A 86 11.18 20.16 -1.05
N GLU A 87 10.27 19.22 -0.84
CA GLU A 87 8.96 19.16 -1.50
C GLU A 87 8.19 20.47 -1.33
N GLU A 88 8.10 20.98 -0.11
CA GLU A 88 7.40 22.22 0.19
C GLU A 88 8.04 23.42 -0.53
N SER A 89 9.36 23.56 -0.50
CA SER A 89 10.07 24.68 -1.14
C SER A 89 10.09 24.59 -2.67
N GLN A 90 10.00 23.40 -3.25
CA GLN A 90 9.96 23.18 -4.70
C GLN A 90 8.54 23.22 -5.26
N ALA A 91 7.51 22.99 -4.41
CA ALA A 91 6.12 22.98 -4.85
C ALA A 91 5.76 24.26 -5.60
N GLU A 92 6.04 25.44 -5.04
CA GLU A 92 5.69 26.72 -5.69
C GLU A 92 6.39 26.89 -7.05
N ARG A 93 7.64 26.47 -7.18
CA ARG A 93 8.36 26.52 -8.46
C ARG A 93 7.71 25.64 -9.53
N VAL A 94 7.20 24.46 -9.13
CA VAL A 94 6.47 23.56 -10.02
C VAL A 94 5.13 24.19 -10.41
N LEU A 95 4.39 24.76 -9.45
CA LEU A 95 3.12 25.42 -9.70
C LEU A 95 3.27 26.62 -10.64
N ASP A 96 4.32 27.45 -10.48
CA ASP A 96 4.60 28.58 -11.35
C ASP A 96 4.83 28.18 -12.81
N ARG A 97 5.51 27.07 -13.04
CA ARG A 97 5.67 26.52 -14.38
C ARG A 97 4.33 26.14 -15.00
N ILE A 98 3.46 25.49 -14.21
CA ILE A 98 2.14 25.08 -14.70
C ILE A 98 1.26 26.31 -14.97
N ARG A 99 1.31 27.34 -14.12
CA ARG A 99 0.64 28.63 -14.35
C ARG A 99 1.16 29.32 -15.62
N GLY A 100 2.44 29.13 -15.91
CA GLY A 100 3.09 29.59 -17.16
C GLY A 100 2.71 28.82 -18.41
N GLY A 101 1.82 27.81 -18.31
CA GLY A 101 1.33 27.04 -19.45
C GLY A 101 2.13 25.75 -19.70
N GLU A 102 3.08 25.38 -18.83
CA GLU A 102 3.89 24.16 -18.98
C GLU A 102 3.24 22.94 -18.31
N SER A 103 3.46 21.76 -18.85
CA SER A 103 3.09 20.48 -18.23
C SER A 103 4.22 19.95 -17.36
N VAL A 104 3.91 19.48 -16.16
CA VAL A 104 4.90 18.84 -15.27
C VAL A 104 4.48 17.42 -14.94
N ALA A 105 5.36 16.46 -15.15
CA ALA A 105 5.18 15.08 -14.69
C ALA A 105 5.93 14.88 -13.36
N LEU A 106 5.22 14.41 -12.35
CA LEU A 106 5.79 14.00 -11.07
C LEU A 106 6.04 12.50 -11.11
N ILE A 107 7.26 12.08 -10.79
CA ILE A 107 7.67 10.69 -10.63
C ILE A 107 8.45 10.50 -9.32
N THR A 108 8.45 9.28 -8.81
CA THR A 108 9.30 8.83 -7.70
C THR A 108 10.30 7.78 -8.19
N ASP A 109 11.21 7.38 -7.34
CA ASP A 109 12.25 6.40 -7.70
C ASP A 109 11.63 5.05 -8.10
N ALA A 110 10.49 4.67 -7.47
CA ALA A 110 9.75 3.47 -7.80
C ALA A 110 8.26 3.60 -7.44
N GLY A 111 7.37 3.13 -8.29
CA GLY A 111 5.95 3.04 -8.00
C GLY A 111 5.15 4.32 -8.21
N THR A 112 4.08 4.49 -7.44
CA THR A 112 3.12 5.58 -7.58
C THR A 112 3.46 6.70 -6.60
N PRO A 113 3.72 7.94 -7.08
CA PRO A 113 4.04 9.07 -6.21
C PRO A 113 2.97 9.33 -5.14
N GLY A 114 3.40 9.73 -3.95
CA GLY A 114 2.53 9.97 -2.80
C GLY A 114 2.10 8.72 -2.03
N ILE A 115 2.55 7.52 -2.44
CA ILE A 115 2.33 6.26 -1.72
C ILE A 115 3.63 5.83 -1.05
N SER A 116 3.85 6.25 0.19
CA SER A 116 5.11 6.12 0.96
C SER A 116 6.31 6.92 0.39
N ASP A 117 6.08 7.70 -0.65
CA ASP A 117 7.05 8.49 -1.38
C ASP A 117 6.64 9.97 -1.39
N PRO A 118 7.55 10.92 -1.74
CA PRO A 118 7.19 12.32 -1.87
C PRO A 118 6.16 12.55 -3.00
N GLY A 119 5.49 13.70 -2.94
CA GLY A 119 4.51 14.12 -3.95
C GLY A 119 3.16 14.51 -3.37
N ALA A 120 2.83 14.06 -2.16
CA ALA A 120 1.54 14.36 -1.53
C ALA A 120 1.37 15.87 -1.25
N LEU A 121 2.41 16.55 -0.78
CA LEU A 121 2.37 18.00 -0.50
C LEU A 121 2.25 18.80 -1.80
N LEU A 122 2.98 18.43 -2.85
CA LEU A 122 2.87 19.05 -4.17
C LEU A 122 1.45 18.89 -4.74
N VAL A 123 0.88 17.70 -4.65
CA VAL A 123 -0.49 17.43 -5.11
C VAL A 123 -1.50 18.26 -4.32
N ALA A 124 -1.36 18.34 -2.99
CA ALA A 124 -2.21 19.16 -2.14
C ALA A 124 -2.10 20.65 -2.51
N ALA A 125 -0.88 21.14 -2.73
CA ALA A 125 -0.65 22.52 -3.16
C ALA A 125 -1.24 22.80 -4.56
N ALA A 126 -1.15 21.85 -5.49
CA ALA A 126 -1.76 21.98 -6.81
C ALA A 126 -3.29 22.09 -6.72
N HIS A 127 -3.94 21.26 -5.90
CA HIS A 127 -5.38 21.37 -5.65
C HIS A 127 -5.75 22.72 -5.02
N ALA A 128 -5.00 23.16 -4.01
CA ALA A 128 -5.23 24.47 -3.38
C ALA A 128 -5.08 25.66 -4.35
N ALA A 129 -4.20 25.53 -5.36
CA ALA A 129 -3.98 26.50 -6.41
C ALA A 129 -4.95 26.39 -7.60
N GLY A 130 -5.92 25.47 -7.58
CA GLY A 130 -6.85 25.24 -8.68
C GLY A 130 -6.18 24.63 -9.93
N ILE A 131 -4.99 24.03 -9.79
CA ILE A 131 -4.26 23.37 -10.87
C ILE A 131 -4.83 21.99 -11.09
N THR A 132 -5.02 21.62 -12.35
CA THR A 132 -5.47 20.28 -12.74
C THR A 132 -4.41 19.24 -12.39
N VAL A 133 -4.81 18.21 -11.64
CA VAL A 133 -3.98 17.05 -11.31
C VAL A 133 -4.48 15.85 -12.12
N VAL A 134 -3.61 15.24 -12.90
CA VAL A 134 -3.93 14.10 -13.77
C VAL A 134 -3.17 12.86 -13.30
N PRO A 135 -3.85 11.87 -12.70
CA PRO A 135 -3.21 10.61 -12.35
C PRO A 135 -2.97 9.76 -13.60
N VAL A 136 -1.77 9.20 -13.69
CA VAL A 136 -1.38 8.23 -14.71
C VAL A 136 -1.07 6.91 -14.01
N PRO A 137 -2.02 5.94 -13.99
CA PRO A 137 -1.90 4.72 -13.23
C PRO A 137 -0.78 3.81 -13.74
N GLY A 138 -0.21 3.04 -12.85
CA GLY A 138 0.84 2.06 -13.15
C GLY A 138 1.18 1.22 -11.93
N ALA A 139 2.43 0.79 -11.85
CA ALA A 139 2.92 -0.11 -10.80
C ALA A 139 2.84 0.50 -9.40
N SER A 140 2.51 -0.34 -8.44
CA SER A 140 2.52 -0.03 -7.01
C SER A 140 2.74 -1.32 -6.22
N ALA A 141 3.74 -1.35 -5.34
CA ALA A 141 4.08 -2.53 -4.56
C ALA A 141 2.91 -3.00 -3.68
N SER A 142 2.10 -2.06 -3.15
CA SER A 142 0.94 -2.39 -2.33
C SER A 142 -0.14 -3.13 -3.12
N THR A 143 -0.53 -2.66 -4.29
CA THR A 143 -1.53 -3.32 -5.13
C THR A 143 -1.01 -4.61 -5.75
N THR A 144 0.29 -4.65 -6.11
CA THR A 144 0.95 -5.85 -6.63
C THR A 144 0.91 -6.97 -5.60
N LEU A 145 1.36 -6.71 -4.36
CA LEU A 145 1.29 -7.73 -3.31
C LEU A 145 -0.14 -8.15 -3.00
N LEU A 146 -1.06 -7.17 -2.86
CA LEU A 146 -2.47 -7.46 -2.55
C LEU A 146 -3.09 -8.41 -3.58
N SER A 147 -2.80 -8.21 -4.88
CA SER A 147 -3.35 -9.04 -5.97
C SER A 147 -2.92 -10.51 -5.87
N ALA A 148 -1.75 -10.78 -5.29
CA ALA A 148 -1.17 -12.11 -5.14
C ALA A 148 -1.37 -12.70 -3.73
N ALA A 149 -1.85 -11.92 -2.76
CA ALA A 149 -1.95 -12.34 -1.36
C ALA A 149 -3.19 -13.20 -1.05
N GLY A 150 -4.24 -13.11 -1.85
CA GLY A 150 -5.48 -13.85 -1.62
C GLY A 150 -6.23 -13.39 -0.35
N LEU A 151 -6.28 -12.09 -0.08
CA LEU A 151 -7.02 -11.51 1.04
C LEU A 151 -8.52 -11.47 0.72
N PRO A 152 -9.39 -12.22 1.44
CA PRO A 152 -10.82 -12.17 1.22
C PRO A 152 -11.39 -10.77 1.43
N GLY A 153 -12.24 -10.31 0.51
CA GLY A 153 -12.86 -8.98 0.59
C GLY A 153 -11.93 -7.80 0.32
N GLY A 154 -10.62 -8.02 0.18
CA GLY A 154 -9.64 -7.01 -0.23
C GLY A 154 -9.50 -5.80 0.70
N ARG A 155 -10.01 -5.86 1.93
CA ARG A 155 -9.97 -4.74 2.88
C ARG A 155 -8.72 -4.81 3.73
N TYR A 156 -7.90 -3.79 3.66
CA TYR A 156 -6.69 -3.67 4.47
C TYR A 156 -6.39 -2.21 4.77
N PHE A 157 -5.62 -1.99 5.82
CA PHE A 157 -5.05 -0.70 6.16
C PHE A 157 -3.63 -0.61 5.59
N PHE A 158 -3.35 0.39 4.78
CA PHE A 158 -2.00 0.64 4.28
C PHE A 158 -1.25 1.54 5.25
N GLU A 159 -0.23 1.01 5.89
CA GLU A 159 0.63 1.74 6.83
C GLU A 159 1.90 2.28 6.16
N GLY A 160 2.46 1.53 5.20
CA GLY A 160 3.77 1.83 4.64
C GLY A 160 4.90 1.49 5.62
N PHE A 161 5.90 2.37 5.75
CA PHE A 161 7.02 2.16 6.66
C PHE A 161 6.69 2.55 8.10
N LEU A 162 6.97 1.64 9.02
CA LEU A 162 6.86 1.92 10.46
C LEU A 162 7.95 2.91 10.92
N PRO A 163 7.66 3.72 11.97
CA PRO A 163 8.63 4.64 12.53
C PRO A 163 9.97 3.97 12.88
N THR A 164 11.06 4.67 12.68
CA THR A 164 12.42 4.17 13.01
C THR A 164 12.67 4.12 14.52
N ARG A 165 12.02 5.00 15.31
CA ARG A 165 12.14 5.03 16.77
C ARG A 165 11.32 3.88 17.37
N THR A 166 12.00 2.99 18.11
CA THR A 166 11.43 1.76 18.67
C THR A 166 10.13 1.99 19.42
N ARG A 167 10.08 2.99 20.32
CA ARG A 167 8.86 3.29 21.09
C ARG A 167 7.67 3.63 20.19
N LEU A 168 7.83 4.54 19.22
CA LEU A 168 6.76 4.94 18.31
C LEU A 168 6.33 3.78 17.42
N ARG A 169 7.28 2.93 17.02
CA ARG A 169 7.02 1.73 16.23
C ARG A 169 6.17 0.72 17.01
N GLN A 170 6.50 0.47 18.27
CA GLN A 170 5.71 -0.40 19.14
C GLN A 170 4.30 0.15 19.40
N GLU A 171 4.17 1.45 19.71
CA GLU A 171 2.88 2.12 19.87
C GLU A 171 2.02 1.96 18.59
N ARG A 172 2.64 2.10 17.42
CA ARG A 172 1.95 1.94 16.14
C ARG A 172 1.53 0.50 15.87
N LEU A 173 2.40 -0.48 16.14
CA LEU A 173 2.06 -1.91 16.02
C LEU A 173 0.90 -2.30 16.95
N GLN A 174 0.89 -1.80 18.18
CA GLN A 174 -0.22 -2.03 19.11
C GLN A 174 -1.54 -1.44 18.58
N ALA A 175 -1.50 -0.25 17.99
CA ALA A 175 -2.69 0.37 17.38
C ALA A 175 -3.21 -0.45 16.18
N LEU A 176 -2.31 -0.97 15.34
CA LEU A 176 -2.66 -1.86 14.23
C LEU A 176 -3.26 -3.18 14.72
N ALA A 177 -2.68 -3.76 15.78
CA ALA A 177 -3.19 -4.96 16.42
C ALA A 177 -4.61 -4.77 16.96
N ALA A 178 -4.84 -3.65 17.66
CA ALA A 178 -6.13 -3.31 18.26
C ALA A 178 -7.24 -3.05 17.21
N ASN A 179 -6.87 -2.57 16.01
CA ASN A 179 -7.82 -2.35 14.92
C ASN A 179 -8.41 -3.67 14.36
N GLY A 180 -7.71 -4.78 14.52
CA GLY A 180 -8.20 -6.11 14.11
C GLY A 180 -8.35 -6.31 12.58
N GLN A 181 -7.95 -5.35 11.76
CA GLN A 181 -8.00 -5.45 10.30
C GLN A 181 -6.68 -6.00 9.75
N ALA A 182 -6.72 -6.49 8.49
CA ALA A 182 -5.49 -6.72 7.76
C ALA A 182 -4.77 -5.39 7.51
N PHE A 183 -3.44 -5.41 7.52
CA PHE A 183 -2.65 -4.22 7.23
C PHE A 183 -1.40 -4.55 6.43
N MET A 184 -0.92 -3.58 5.68
CA MET A 184 0.25 -3.72 4.82
C MET A 184 1.36 -2.80 5.27
N LEU A 185 2.56 -3.37 5.36
CA LEU A 185 3.80 -2.70 5.69
C LEU A 185 4.80 -2.78 4.54
N PHE A 186 5.66 -1.77 4.44
CA PHE A 186 6.92 -1.85 3.72
C PHE A 186 8.07 -1.91 4.71
N GLU A 187 9.14 -2.65 4.36
CA GLU A 187 10.31 -2.72 5.23
C GLU A 187 11.62 -2.87 4.44
N ALA A 188 12.66 -2.28 5.00
CA ALA A 188 14.01 -2.35 4.47
C ALA A 188 14.73 -3.65 4.92
N PRO A 189 15.66 -4.19 4.13
CA PRO A 189 16.32 -5.47 4.42
C PRO A 189 17.01 -5.51 5.77
N HIS A 190 17.62 -4.42 6.20
CA HIS A 190 18.35 -4.35 7.48
C HIS A 190 17.43 -4.28 8.72
N ARG A 191 16.11 -4.20 8.54
CA ARG A 191 15.12 -4.10 9.62
C ARG A 191 14.14 -5.27 9.66
N ILE A 192 14.10 -6.13 8.62
CA ILE A 192 13.08 -7.17 8.46
C ILE A 192 13.05 -8.18 9.61
N GLU A 193 14.22 -8.60 10.12
CA GLU A 193 14.31 -9.54 11.25
C GLU A 193 13.77 -8.92 12.54
N ALA A 194 14.11 -7.65 12.80
CA ALA A 194 13.60 -6.92 13.96
C ALA A 194 12.08 -6.74 13.86
N LEU A 195 11.57 -6.40 12.65
CA LEU A 195 10.14 -6.29 12.42
C LEU A 195 9.41 -7.62 12.67
N ALA A 196 9.95 -8.75 12.19
CA ALA A 196 9.35 -10.07 12.41
C ALA A 196 9.21 -10.38 13.91
N ALA A 197 10.24 -10.11 14.70
CA ALA A 197 10.20 -10.29 16.16
C ALA A 197 9.17 -9.35 16.83
N GLU A 198 9.09 -8.10 16.41
CA GLU A 198 8.13 -7.12 16.95
C GLU A 198 6.69 -7.44 16.58
N LEU A 199 6.44 -7.95 15.38
CA LEU A 199 5.11 -8.42 14.97
C LEU A 199 4.64 -9.57 15.86
N LEU A 200 5.53 -10.53 16.17
CA LEU A 200 5.20 -11.65 17.08
C LEU A 200 4.97 -11.23 18.53
N GLN A 201 5.55 -10.12 18.97
CA GLN A 201 5.25 -9.56 20.30
C GLN A 201 3.89 -8.84 20.35
N ALA A 202 3.46 -8.27 19.23
CA ALA A 202 2.25 -7.47 19.16
C ALA A 202 1.00 -8.24 18.70
N LEU A 203 1.18 -9.39 18.03
CA LEU A 203 0.12 -10.13 17.34
C LEU A 203 0.17 -11.62 17.68
N GLU A 204 -0.96 -12.29 17.51
CA GLU A 204 -1.06 -13.74 17.64
C GLU A 204 -0.27 -14.41 16.50
N GLY A 205 0.50 -15.46 16.83
CA GLY A 205 1.37 -16.17 15.88
C GLY A 205 0.61 -16.94 14.79
N GLU A 206 -0.65 -17.28 15.03
CA GLU A 206 -1.53 -17.93 14.06
C GLU A 206 -2.04 -17.01 12.96
N ARG A 207 -1.92 -15.68 13.10
CA ARG A 207 -2.24 -14.76 12.00
C ARG A 207 -1.41 -15.10 10.77
N GLU A 208 -2.02 -15.03 9.62
CA GLU A 208 -1.27 -15.23 8.39
C GLU A 208 -0.54 -13.94 7.98
N VAL A 209 0.62 -14.11 7.39
CA VAL A 209 1.35 -13.06 6.71
C VAL A 209 1.70 -13.49 5.29
N VAL A 210 1.56 -12.59 4.33
CA VAL A 210 2.11 -12.74 2.99
C VAL A 210 3.28 -11.80 2.86
N VAL A 211 4.44 -12.37 2.56
CA VAL A 211 5.68 -11.64 2.29
C VAL A 211 5.88 -11.54 0.80
N GLY A 212 5.87 -10.33 0.27
CA GLY A 212 6.34 -10.02 -1.08
C GLY A 212 7.75 -9.45 -0.98
N ARG A 213 8.72 -10.20 -1.48
CA ARG A 213 10.12 -9.80 -1.51
C ARG A 213 10.55 -9.59 -2.96
N GLU A 214 11.26 -8.47 -3.23
CA GLU A 214 11.77 -8.15 -4.57
C GLU A 214 10.69 -8.24 -5.68
N LEU A 215 9.50 -7.71 -5.39
CA LEU A 215 8.35 -7.74 -6.31
C LEU A 215 8.73 -7.21 -7.70
N THR A 216 8.32 -7.92 -8.74
CA THR A 216 8.60 -7.70 -10.16
C THR A 216 10.07 -7.86 -10.60
N LYS A 217 11.00 -8.07 -9.65
CA LYS A 217 12.43 -8.21 -9.94
C LYS A 217 12.80 -9.68 -10.18
N ARG A 218 14.04 -9.91 -10.65
CA ARG A 218 14.55 -11.25 -10.98
C ARG A 218 14.43 -12.28 -9.84
N PHE A 219 14.51 -11.82 -8.59
CA PHE A 219 14.48 -12.67 -7.40
C PHE A 219 13.19 -12.48 -6.60
N GLU A 220 12.09 -12.23 -7.31
CA GLU A 220 10.77 -12.12 -6.71
C GLU A 220 10.42 -13.37 -5.93
N GLN A 221 9.88 -13.17 -4.73
CA GLN A 221 9.28 -14.22 -3.92
C GLN A 221 7.98 -13.69 -3.29
N ILE A 222 6.94 -14.51 -3.37
CA ILE A 222 5.68 -14.27 -2.67
C ILE A 222 5.37 -15.51 -1.87
N VAL A 223 5.42 -15.38 -0.54
CA VAL A 223 5.24 -16.52 0.37
C VAL A 223 4.17 -16.19 1.40
N ARG A 224 3.23 -17.12 1.61
CA ARG A 224 2.19 -17.02 2.63
C ARG A 224 2.46 -18.05 3.73
N MET A 225 2.42 -17.62 4.98
CA MET A 225 2.71 -18.46 6.14
C MET A 225 2.03 -17.92 7.39
N PRO A 226 1.90 -18.73 8.47
CA PRO A 226 1.62 -18.21 9.80
C PRO A 226 2.72 -17.24 10.24
N LEU A 227 2.36 -16.18 10.94
CA LEU A 227 3.32 -15.17 11.41
C LEU A 227 4.40 -15.79 12.29
N ALA A 228 4.07 -16.83 13.07
CA ALA A 228 5.02 -17.59 13.89
C ALA A 228 6.17 -18.21 13.07
N ALA A 229 5.95 -18.53 11.80
CA ALA A 229 6.96 -19.13 10.92
C ALA A 229 7.87 -18.08 10.23
N LEU A 230 7.54 -16.80 10.30
CA LEU A 230 8.29 -15.75 9.60
C LEU A 230 9.77 -15.67 10.02
N PRO A 231 10.14 -15.69 11.32
CA PRO A 231 11.56 -15.67 11.72
C PRO A 231 12.36 -16.86 11.18
N ASP A 232 11.81 -18.06 11.24
CA ASP A 232 12.47 -19.27 10.75
C ASP A 232 12.66 -19.22 9.23
N TRP A 233 11.66 -18.72 8.50
CA TRP A 233 11.77 -18.51 7.06
C TRP A 233 12.87 -17.49 6.72
N LEU A 234 12.99 -16.38 7.46
CA LEU A 234 14.05 -15.40 7.25
C LEU A 234 15.45 -16.00 7.50
N GLN A 235 15.59 -16.87 8.50
CA GLN A 235 16.87 -17.51 8.85
C GLN A 235 17.24 -18.69 7.94
N ALA A 236 16.26 -19.29 7.24
CA ALA A 236 16.48 -20.47 6.40
C ALA A 236 17.41 -20.20 5.20
N ASP A 237 17.45 -18.97 4.68
CA ASP A 237 18.34 -18.56 3.60
C ASP A 237 18.77 -17.10 3.80
N ALA A 238 20.07 -16.84 3.75
CA ALA A 238 20.64 -15.47 3.87
C ALA A 238 20.09 -14.50 2.80
N ASN A 239 19.56 -14.98 1.69
CA ASN A 239 18.90 -14.15 0.69
C ASN A 239 17.49 -13.72 1.12
N HIS A 240 16.86 -14.41 2.06
CA HIS A 240 15.53 -14.04 2.55
C HIS A 240 15.54 -12.71 3.33
N CYS A 241 16.70 -12.27 3.83
CA CYS A 241 16.87 -10.96 4.47
C CYS A 241 17.38 -9.87 3.52
N ARG A 242 17.43 -10.11 2.19
CA ARG A 242 17.93 -9.15 1.20
C ARG A 242 16.81 -8.63 0.31
N GLY A 243 16.99 -7.40 -0.19
CA GLY A 243 16.05 -6.77 -1.11
C GLY A 243 14.96 -5.99 -0.38
N GLU A 244 13.92 -5.61 -1.08
CA GLU A 244 12.81 -4.80 -0.59
C GLU A 244 11.63 -5.69 -0.22
N PHE A 245 10.94 -5.32 0.85
CA PHE A 245 9.84 -6.11 1.40
C PHE A 245 8.54 -5.31 1.44
N ALA A 246 7.48 -5.98 1.00
CA ALA A 246 6.10 -5.63 1.32
C ALA A 246 5.48 -6.80 2.10
N LEU A 247 4.85 -6.53 3.23
CA LEU A 247 4.20 -7.54 4.06
C LEU A 247 2.72 -7.22 4.18
N LEU A 248 1.86 -8.19 3.89
CA LEU A 248 0.44 -8.11 4.22
C LEU A 248 0.16 -9.03 5.41
N VAL A 249 -0.10 -8.43 6.57
CA VAL A 249 -0.51 -9.15 7.78
C VAL A 249 -2.02 -9.22 7.81
N PHE A 250 -2.58 -10.43 7.89
CA PHE A 250 -4.02 -10.63 7.93
C PHE A 250 -4.60 -10.21 9.30
N GLY A 251 -5.88 -9.94 9.33
CA GLY A 251 -6.62 -9.79 10.58
C GLY A 251 -6.56 -11.08 11.42
N PRO A 252 -7.01 -11.05 12.68
CA PRO A 252 -7.10 -12.26 13.48
C PRO A 252 -7.91 -13.32 12.72
N PRO A 253 -7.55 -14.61 12.83
CA PRO A 253 -8.34 -15.66 12.23
C PRO A 253 -9.80 -15.51 12.71
N ALA A 254 -10.73 -15.65 11.77
CA ALA A 254 -12.13 -15.72 12.16
C ALA A 254 -12.22 -16.81 13.23
N ARG A 255 -12.59 -16.44 14.45
CA ARG A 255 -12.96 -17.46 15.42
C ARG A 255 -14.02 -18.28 14.71
N PRO A 256 -13.84 -19.63 14.65
CA PRO A 256 -14.91 -20.44 14.11
C PRO A 256 -16.18 -19.93 14.80
N GLU A 257 -17.23 -19.69 14.05
CA GLU A 257 -18.56 -19.54 14.61
C GLU A 257 -18.86 -20.85 15.31
N SER A 258 -18.19 -21.02 16.48
CA SER A 258 -18.49 -22.12 17.39
C SER A 258 -19.91 -21.86 17.78
N ASP A 259 -20.77 -22.74 17.33
CA ASP A 259 -22.15 -22.92 17.75
C ASP A 259 -22.73 -21.73 18.49
N GLU A 260 -23.74 -21.10 17.94
CA GLU A 260 -24.47 -19.99 18.59
C GLU A 260 -24.92 -20.35 20.03
N THR A 261 -24.51 -21.51 20.55
CA THR A 261 -24.79 -22.06 21.86
C THR A 261 -23.61 -22.02 22.83
N ALA A 262 -22.36 -21.74 22.44
CA ALA A 262 -21.25 -21.63 23.38
C ALA A 262 -21.21 -20.22 24.03
N GLU A 263 -21.16 -20.20 25.34
CA GLU A 263 -21.15 -19.10 26.29
C GLU A 263 -20.01 -18.07 26.08
N SER A 264 -20.07 -17.26 25.01
CA SER A 264 -19.15 -16.14 24.90
C SER A 264 -19.58 -15.03 25.88
N ALA A 265 -18.66 -14.61 26.74
CA ALA A 265 -18.90 -13.48 27.66
C ALA A 265 -19.25 -12.21 26.84
N PRO A 266 -20.08 -11.29 27.38
CA PRO A 266 -20.37 -10.02 26.75
C PRO A 266 -19.08 -9.23 26.41
N SER A 267 -19.09 -8.45 25.34
CA SER A 267 -17.94 -7.63 24.96
C SER A 267 -17.65 -6.54 26.01
N ALA A 268 -16.41 -6.08 26.08
CA ALA A 268 -16.03 -4.97 26.96
C ALA A 268 -16.86 -3.70 26.68
N LEU A 269 -17.20 -3.45 25.41
CA LEU A 269 -18.08 -2.35 25.00
C LEU A 269 -19.50 -2.55 25.52
N GLY A 270 -20.04 -3.76 25.39
CA GLY A 270 -21.36 -4.10 25.87
C GLY A 270 -21.52 -3.99 27.41
N LEU A 271 -20.50 -4.48 28.13
CA LEU A 271 -20.47 -4.34 29.60
C LEU A 271 -20.41 -2.88 30.04
N LYS A 272 -19.56 -2.07 29.41
CA LYS A 272 -19.44 -0.64 29.70
C LYS A 272 -20.71 0.13 29.33
N ALA A 273 -21.33 -0.15 28.18
CA ALA A 273 -22.62 0.42 27.82
C ALA A 273 -23.72 0.03 28.79
N MET A 274 -23.77 -1.25 29.22
CA MET A 274 -24.72 -1.75 30.20
C MET A 274 -24.59 -1.03 31.55
N GLN A 275 -23.36 -0.86 32.05
CA GLN A 275 -23.07 -0.16 33.30
C GLN A 275 -23.61 1.28 33.27
N VAL A 276 -23.20 2.07 32.26
CA VAL A 276 -23.60 3.48 32.12
C VAL A 276 -25.14 3.63 32.00
N LEU A 277 -25.76 2.81 31.15
CA LEU A 277 -27.21 2.87 30.94
C LEU A 277 -28.01 2.42 32.16
N SER A 278 -27.48 1.51 32.99
CA SER A 278 -28.14 1.06 34.19
C SER A 278 -28.23 2.12 35.30
N GLU A 279 -27.45 3.20 35.20
CA GLU A 279 -27.54 4.35 36.14
C GLU A 279 -28.80 5.17 35.93
N THR A 280 -29.36 5.16 34.72
CA THR A 280 -30.45 6.05 34.31
C THR A 280 -31.74 5.34 33.93
N MET A 281 -31.71 4.01 33.74
CA MET A 281 -32.89 3.24 33.31
C MET A 281 -32.93 1.82 33.87
N PRO A 282 -34.11 1.15 33.84
CA PRO A 282 -34.24 -0.21 34.29
C PRO A 282 -33.31 -1.20 33.59
N PRO A 283 -32.72 -2.19 34.29
CA PRO A 283 -31.70 -3.10 33.73
C PRO A 283 -32.09 -3.80 32.41
N ARG A 284 -33.36 -4.18 32.26
CA ARG A 284 -33.84 -4.80 31.02
C ARG A 284 -33.84 -3.83 29.82
N GLN A 285 -34.10 -2.55 30.05
CA GLN A 285 -34.02 -1.53 28.98
C GLN A 285 -32.58 -1.19 28.68
N ALA A 286 -31.73 -1.06 29.71
CA ALA A 286 -30.30 -0.87 29.57
C ALA A 286 -29.65 -1.99 28.72
N ALA A 287 -29.99 -3.26 29.01
CA ALA A 287 -29.49 -4.40 28.25
C ALA A 287 -29.90 -4.37 26.77
N LYS A 288 -31.13 -3.98 26.44
CA LYS A 288 -31.57 -3.85 25.05
C LYS A 288 -30.82 -2.75 24.29
N LEU A 289 -30.57 -1.60 24.92
CA LEU A 289 -29.85 -0.51 24.32
C LEU A 289 -28.36 -0.81 24.22
N ALA A 290 -27.74 -1.37 25.25
CA ALA A 290 -26.37 -1.82 25.24
C ALA A 290 -26.11 -2.85 24.14
N ALA A 291 -27.03 -3.80 23.94
CA ALA A 291 -26.97 -4.78 22.86
C ALA A 291 -26.98 -4.12 21.45
N ARG A 292 -27.77 -3.06 21.27
CA ARG A 292 -27.80 -2.30 20.00
C ARG A 292 -26.52 -1.51 19.75
N ILE A 293 -25.81 -1.11 20.81
CA ILE A 293 -24.55 -0.38 20.73
C ILE A 293 -23.37 -1.33 20.45
N SER A 294 -23.36 -2.48 21.15
CA SER A 294 -22.20 -3.39 21.14
C SER A 294 -22.33 -4.56 20.15
N GLY A 295 -23.54 -4.88 19.70
CA GLY A 295 -23.82 -6.10 18.93
C GLY A 295 -23.99 -7.36 19.80
N ASP A 296 -23.84 -7.26 21.12
CA ASP A 296 -24.03 -8.38 22.06
C ASP A 296 -25.51 -8.79 22.16
N LYS A 297 -25.77 -10.00 22.70
CA LYS A 297 -27.13 -10.45 23.03
C LYS A 297 -27.64 -9.76 24.32
N ALA A 298 -28.81 -9.14 24.28
CA ALA A 298 -29.40 -8.40 25.41
C ALA A 298 -29.53 -9.25 26.66
N ASP A 299 -29.91 -10.53 26.53
CA ASP A 299 -30.08 -11.45 27.66
C ASP A 299 -28.76 -11.72 28.38
N ARG A 300 -27.64 -11.76 27.65
CA ARG A 300 -26.31 -11.96 28.25
C ARG A 300 -25.84 -10.75 29.05
N LEU A 301 -26.02 -9.55 28.47
CA LEU A 301 -25.73 -8.30 29.17
C LEU A 301 -26.58 -8.16 30.43
N TYR A 302 -27.85 -8.56 30.40
CA TYR A 302 -28.72 -8.56 31.52
C TYR A 302 -28.27 -9.54 32.62
N GLN A 303 -27.88 -10.78 32.22
CA GLN A 303 -27.37 -11.79 33.17
C GLN A 303 -26.04 -11.38 33.80
N SER A 304 -25.15 -10.75 33.05
CA SER A 304 -23.88 -10.23 33.58
C SER A 304 -24.13 -9.19 34.67
N ALA A 305 -25.03 -8.24 34.44
CA ALA A 305 -25.38 -7.21 35.41
C ALA A 305 -26.10 -7.72 36.68
N LEU A 306 -26.64 -8.94 36.64
CA LEU A 306 -27.23 -9.59 37.81
C LEU A 306 -26.19 -10.33 38.68
N LYS A 307 -25.05 -10.73 38.10
CA LYS A 307 -23.96 -11.41 38.82
C LYS A 307 -23.06 -10.44 39.59
N ASP A 308 -23.07 -9.17 39.24
CA ASP A 308 -22.28 -8.11 39.88
C ASP A 308 -23.02 -7.38 41.00
N LYS A 309 -24.20 -7.87 41.40
CA LYS A 309 -24.98 -7.44 42.59
C LYS A 309 -24.93 -8.50 43.66
#